data_26f9e9d7c16fdfe9643d7ee1304bd030
#
_entry.id   26f9e9d7c16fdfe9643d7ee1304bd030
#
_cell.length_a   1.000
_cell.length_b   1.000
_cell.length_c   1.000
_cell.angle_alpha   90.00
_cell.angle_beta   90.00
_cell.angle_gamma   90.00
#
_symmetry.space_group_name_H-M   'P 1'
#
loop_
_entity.id
_entity.type
_entity.pdbx_description
1 polymer ?
#
loop_
_entity_poly.entity_id
_entity_poly.type
_entity_poly.pdbx_seq_one_letter_code
_entity_poly.pdbx_strand_id
1 'polypeptide(L)'
;MRKQKSKKPKKRSSARRPRAHYIPKKYYKAERMEFEKLQPEISQEVSMKTIEESIPEIYRWEESRRLLLRKSPLNPILRPRNEYPWEAYQTFNPGILLLDGKVHIIYRAIGVDGISRFGYAVSNDGFKIDERLPNPIYQRKMNNPSYYPSPSGGGYGGCEDPRIVVMREDGKIYMTYNAFGPSELRVAFTSIDIDDFINRRWNWREEKIISNPSEVHKNFVIFPEKIDGRYAILHSISPRIQVSYLDDLEFNDGEYIESYHFPNSNPNGWEGRVKSPGAPPLKTDEGWLLFYHGLSKNEPWKYKIGVMLLDLEKPEEVLYASSFPVIQPDQPYEYSGFKPGVTYTCGAIIKDRELMVYYGAADTYVCVAHSPLDEFLDALRRDRDVKEKIGLSKLFINGFNESYG
;
A
#
# COMPACT_ATOMS: atom_id res chain seq x y z
N MET A 1 -58.56 -33.38 -39.12
CA MET A 1 -58.34 -31.94 -38.82
C MET A 1 -58.16 -31.71 -37.34
N ARG A 2 -56.93 -31.63 -36.85
CA ARG A 2 -56.61 -31.30 -35.46
C ARG A 2 -56.07 -29.87 -35.38
N LYS A 3 -56.76 -29.03 -34.61
CA LYS A 3 -56.40 -27.62 -34.39
C LYS A 3 -55.16 -27.56 -33.44
N GLN A 4 -54.08 -26.98 -33.92
CA GLN A 4 -52.91 -26.59 -33.09
C GLN A 4 -53.24 -25.31 -32.30
N LYS A 5 -53.08 -25.36 -30.98
CA LYS A 5 -53.16 -24.22 -30.08
C LYS A 5 -51.75 -23.56 -29.97
N SER A 6 -51.67 -22.31 -30.37
CA SER A 6 -50.46 -21.48 -30.20
C SER A 6 -50.25 -21.16 -28.73
N LYS A 7 -49.02 -21.43 -28.22
CA LYS A 7 -48.57 -21.01 -26.89
C LYS A 7 -47.96 -19.60 -26.95
N LYS A 8 -48.49 -18.67 -26.14
CA LYS A 8 -47.93 -17.35 -25.92
C LYS A 8 -46.60 -17.41 -25.19
N PRO A 9 -45.61 -16.56 -25.47
CA PRO A 9 -44.33 -16.53 -24.79
C PRO A 9 -44.46 -15.98 -23.37
N LYS A 10 -43.79 -16.63 -22.40
CA LYS A 10 -43.66 -16.18 -21.00
C LYS A 10 -42.79 -14.95 -20.91
N LYS A 11 -43.27 -13.90 -20.23
CA LYS A 11 -42.49 -12.71 -19.84
C LYS A 11 -41.29 -13.10 -18.99
N ARG A 12 -40.08 -12.69 -19.37
CA ARG A 12 -38.87 -12.76 -18.56
C ARG A 12 -39.03 -11.85 -17.33
N SER A 13 -38.84 -12.39 -16.13
CA SER A 13 -38.78 -11.64 -14.88
C SER A 13 -37.49 -10.79 -14.85
N SER A 14 -37.65 -9.50 -14.65
CA SER A 14 -36.55 -8.58 -14.42
C SER A 14 -35.84 -8.92 -13.10
N ALA A 15 -34.54 -9.28 -13.15
CA ALA A 15 -33.72 -9.47 -12.00
C ALA A 15 -33.61 -8.15 -11.21
N ARG A 16 -34.06 -8.16 -9.96
CA ARG A 16 -33.92 -7.03 -9.03
C ARG A 16 -32.46 -6.88 -8.66
N ARG A 17 -31.87 -5.68 -8.82
CA ARG A 17 -30.57 -5.30 -8.30
C ARG A 17 -30.56 -5.45 -6.77
N PRO A 18 -29.49 -6.00 -6.13
CA PRO A 18 -29.41 -6.07 -4.69
C PRO A 18 -29.30 -4.66 -4.09
N ARG A 19 -30.12 -4.39 -3.08
CA ARG A 19 -30.08 -3.15 -2.29
C ARG A 19 -28.84 -3.17 -1.41
N ALA A 20 -28.09 -2.05 -1.38
CA ALA A 20 -27.00 -1.83 -0.43
C ALA A 20 -27.54 -2.00 1.00
N HIS A 21 -26.90 -2.88 1.79
CA HIS A 21 -27.28 -3.09 3.18
C HIS A 21 -26.71 -1.98 4.05
N TYR A 22 -27.60 -1.35 4.78
CA TYR A 22 -27.38 -0.35 5.82
C TYR A 22 -26.69 -0.99 7.03
N ILE A 23 -25.53 -0.46 7.45
CA ILE A 23 -24.84 -0.85 8.68
C ILE A 23 -25.54 -0.14 9.85
N PRO A 24 -25.99 -0.85 10.89
CA PRO A 24 -26.71 -0.23 11.99
C PRO A 24 -25.82 0.74 12.80
N LYS A 25 -26.35 1.93 13.10
CA LYS A 25 -25.71 3.00 13.89
C LYS A 25 -25.22 2.60 15.31
N LYS A 26 -25.44 1.37 15.71
CA LYS A 26 -25.14 0.86 17.07
C LYS A 26 -23.64 0.71 17.35
N TYR A 27 -22.82 0.55 16.31
CA TYR A 27 -21.34 0.40 16.44
C TYR A 27 -20.59 1.72 16.58
N TYR A 28 -21.22 2.87 16.25
CA TYR A 28 -20.58 4.18 16.37
C TYR A 28 -20.71 4.84 17.75
N LYS A 29 -21.49 4.27 18.65
CA LYS A 29 -21.80 4.91 19.95
C LYS A 29 -20.79 4.55 21.06
N ALA A 30 -20.11 3.41 20.94
CA ALA A 30 -19.11 2.99 21.93
C ALA A 30 -17.78 3.76 21.81
N GLU A 31 -17.35 4.08 20.57
CA GLU A 31 -16.09 4.80 20.32
C GLU A 31 -16.14 6.29 20.71
N ARG A 32 -17.33 6.88 20.77
CA ARG A 32 -17.49 8.31 21.05
C ARG A 32 -17.37 8.66 22.54
N MET A 33 -17.62 7.73 23.44
CA MET A 33 -17.61 7.99 24.88
C MET A 33 -16.24 7.91 25.54
N GLU A 34 -15.26 7.20 24.95
CA GLU A 34 -13.87 7.17 25.46
C GLU A 34 -13.03 8.34 24.96
N PHE A 35 -13.36 8.91 23.82
CA PHE A 35 -12.60 9.98 23.18
C PHE A 35 -12.73 11.35 23.84
N GLU A 36 -13.83 11.60 24.56
CA GLU A 36 -14.08 12.89 25.25
C GLU A 36 -13.31 13.03 26.57
N LYS A 37 -12.65 11.98 27.06
CA LYS A 37 -11.89 11.98 28.32
C LYS A 37 -10.39 12.23 28.19
N LEU A 38 -9.87 12.33 26.98
CA LEU A 38 -8.44 12.53 26.71
C LEU A 38 -8.20 13.84 25.92
N GLN A 39 -8.57 14.96 26.49
CA GLN A 39 -8.06 16.28 26.06
C GLN A 39 -6.99 16.75 27.05
N PRO A 40 -5.69 16.67 26.76
CA PRO A 40 -4.72 17.49 27.45
C PRO A 40 -4.85 18.94 26.94
N GLU A 41 -4.87 19.88 27.86
CA GLU A 41 -4.81 21.31 27.60
C GLU A 41 -3.53 21.65 26.85
N ILE A 42 -3.62 21.89 25.54
CA ILE A 42 -2.54 22.48 24.76
C ILE A 42 -2.67 23.99 24.89
N SER A 43 -2.08 24.54 25.94
CA SER A 43 -1.85 25.97 26.08
C SER A 43 -0.40 26.30 25.70
N GLN A 44 -0.14 26.53 24.43
CA GLN A 44 0.89 27.45 23.96
C GLN A 44 0.33 28.20 22.76
N GLU A 45 0.05 29.48 22.97
CA GLU A 45 -0.30 30.43 21.94
C GLU A 45 0.87 30.55 20.95
N VAL A 46 0.80 29.78 19.86
CA VAL A 46 1.52 30.15 18.64
C VAL A 46 0.82 31.39 18.13
N SER A 47 1.50 32.53 18.15
CA SER A 47 0.93 33.81 17.71
C SER A 47 0.37 33.65 16.29
N MET A 48 -0.90 34.00 16.09
CA MET A 48 -1.56 34.02 14.77
C MET A 48 -0.73 34.76 13.72
N LYS A 49 0.03 35.77 14.14
CA LYS A 49 0.95 36.55 13.31
C LYS A 49 2.09 35.71 12.75
N THR A 50 2.63 34.76 13.50
CA THR A 50 3.69 33.84 13.04
C THR A 50 3.17 32.86 11.99
N ILE A 51 1.90 32.46 12.10
CA ILE A 51 1.24 31.58 11.12
C ILE A 51 0.99 32.33 9.82
N GLU A 52 0.47 33.57 9.89
CA GLU A 52 0.19 34.39 8.71
C GLU A 52 1.48 34.78 7.94
N GLU A 53 2.58 35.05 8.64
CA GLU A 53 3.88 35.34 8.03
C GLU A 53 4.52 34.10 7.38
N SER A 54 4.18 32.88 7.83
CA SER A 54 4.70 31.60 7.29
C SER A 54 3.90 31.08 6.09
N ILE A 55 2.66 31.55 5.89
CA ILE A 55 1.77 31.09 4.82
C ILE A 55 2.42 31.18 3.42
N PRO A 56 3.09 32.28 3.01
CA PRO A 56 3.72 32.36 1.70
C PRO A 56 4.87 31.37 1.49
N GLU A 57 5.62 31.05 2.54
CA GLU A 57 6.70 30.06 2.47
C GLU A 57 6.17 28.64 2.41
N ILE A 58 5.11 28.35 3.14
CA ILE A 58 4.38 27.09 3.10
C ILE A 58 3.78 26.86 1.70
N TYR A 59 3.16 27.86 1.08
CA TYR A 59 2.63 27.76 -0.28
C TYR A 59 3.73 27.54 -1.33
N ARG A 60 4.84 28.28 -1.29
CA ARG A 60 5.99 28.07 -2.19
C ARG A 60 6.61 26.69 -2.02
N TRP A 61 6.62 26.20 -0.80
CA TRP A 61 7.11 24.86 -0.49
C TRP A 61 6.13 23.77 -0.99
N GLU A 62 4.83 23.95 -0.85
CA GLU A 62 3.80 23.07 -1.42
C GLU A 62 3.90 22.96 -2.94
N GLU A 63 4.11 24.08 -3.64
CA GLU A 63 4.32 24.12 -5.09
C GLU A 63 5.62 23.41 -5.51
N SER A 64 6.73 23.68 -4.83
CA SER A 64 8.01 23.05 -5.13
C SER A 64 7.96 21.55 -4.91
N ARG A 65 7.12 21.09 -4.01
CA ARG A 65 6.96 19.70 -3.64
C ARG A 65 6.05 18.90 -4.56
N ARG A 66 5.05 19.51 -5.16
CA ARG A 66 4.24 18.88 -6.21
C ARG A 66 5.09 18.43 -7.41
N LEU A 67 6.30 18.95 -7.51
CA LEU A 67 7.28 18.59 -8.55
C LEU A 67 8.16 17.39 -8.18
N LEU A 68 8.14 16.88 -6.94
CA LEU A 68 9.08 15.85 -6.49
C LEU A 68 8.84 14.48 -7.14
N LEU A 69 7.60 14.03 -7.21
CA LEU A 69 7.21 12.82 -7.90
C LEU A 69 6.28 13.19 -9.06
N ARG A 70 6.83 13.14 -10.26
CA ARG A 70 6.09 13.44 -11.49
C ARG A 70 5.37 12.19 -11.95
N LYS A 71 4.07 12.27 -12.13
CA LYS A 71 3.29 11.19 -12.72
C LYS A 71 3.65 11.02 -14.19
N SER A 72 3.97 9.79 -14.60
CA SER A 72 4.30 9.51 -15.99
C SER A 72 3.17 9.90 -16.94
N PRO A 73 3.45 10.55 -18.07
CA PRO A 73 2.43 10.83 -19.09
C PRO A 73 1.89 9.55 -19.77
N LEU A 74 2.56 8.41 -19.57
CA LEU A 74 2.11 7.10 -20.06
C LEU A 74 1.11 6.42 -19.13
N ASN A 75 0.81 7.01 -17.97
CA ASN A 75 -0.16 6.46 -17.03
C ASN A 75 -1.59 6.42 -17.61
N PRO A 76 -2.36 5.38 -17.28
CA PRO A 76 -1.97 4.13 -16.59
C PRO A 76 -1.12 3.23 -17.49
N ILE A 77 -0.03 2.69 -16.92
CA ILE A 77 0.88 1.78 -17.64
C ILE A 77 0.34 0.35 -17.78
N LEU A 78 -0.57 -0.06 -16.87
CA LEU A 78 -1.36 -1.30 -17.00
C LEU A 78 -2.84 -1.01 -16.77
N ARG A 79 -3.65 -1.67 -17.60
CA ARG A 79 -5.13 -1.63 -17.53
C ARG A 79 -5.68 -3.05 -17.52
N PRO A 80 -6.91 -3.28 -17.01
CA PRO A 80 -7.62 -4.55 -17.20
C PRO A 80 -7.66 -4.97 -18.66
N ARG A 81 -7.60 -6.28 -18.92
CA ARG A 81 -7.73 -6.87 -20.25
C ARG A 81 -8.96 -7.76 -20.30
N ASN A 82 -9.99 -7.35 -21.01
CA ASN A 82 -11.27 -8.05 -21.08
C ASN A 82 -11.20 -9.44 -21.72
N GLU A 83 -10.18 -9.69 -22.55
CA GLU A 83 -9.90 -10.98 -23.18
C GLU A 83 -9.36 -12.04 -22.21
N TYR A 84 -8.91 -11.62 -21.01
CA TYR A 84 -8.46 -12.52 -19.95
C TYR A 84 -9.41 -12.46 -18.76
N PRO A 85 -10.33 -13.41 -18.59
CA PRO A 85 -11.37 -13.37 -17.55
C PRO A 85 -10.85 -13.16 -16.11
N TRP A 86 -9.63 -13.62 -15.80
CA TRP A 86 -9.04 -13.52 -14.47
C TRP A 86 -8.55 -12.10 -14.08
N GLU A 87 -8.37 -11.21 -15.06
CA GLU A 87 -7.93 -9.82 -14.83
C GLU A 87 -8.82 -8.78 -15.54
N ALA A 88 -10.05 -9.18 -15.88
CA ALA A 88 -10.93 -8.37 -16.73
C ALA A 88 -11.47 -7.10 -16.06
N TYR A 89 -11.48 -7.03 -14.72
CA TYR A 89 -12.09 -5.91 -14.01
C TYR A 89 -11.08 -4.94 -13.39
N GLN A 90 -9.98 -5.43 -12.80
CA GLN A 90 -9.04 -4.61 -12.07
C GLN A 90 -7.61 -5.16 -12.21
N THR A 91 -6.63 -4.25 -12.36
CA THR A 91 -5.20 -4.54 -12.31
C THR A 91 -4.51 -3.39 -11.59
N PHE A 92 -4.02 -3.59 -10.36
CA PHE A 92 -3.61 -2.52 -9.47
C PHE A 92 -2.61 -2.97 -8.40
N ASN A 93 -2.18 -2.07 -7.51
CA ASN A 93 -1.35 -2.32 -6.33
C ASN A 93 -0.15 -3.25 -6.59
N PRO A 94 0.78 -2.88 -7.48
CA PRO A 94 1.85 -3.77 -7.88
C PRO A 94 2.98 -3.81 -6.86
N GLY A 95 3.49 -5.03 -6.56
CA GLY A 95 4.83 -5.23 -6.05
C GLY A 95 5.83 -5.11 -7.20
N ILE A 96 6.98 -4.50 -6.92
CA ILE A 96 8.00 -4.19 -7.95
C ILE A 96 9.35 -4.68 -7.49
N LEU A 97 10.12 -5.22 -8.41
CA LEU A 97 11.54 -5.49 -8.20
C LEU A 97 12.39 -5.13 -9.42
N LEU A 98 13.63 -4.73 -9.16
CA LEU A 98 14.65 -4.51 -10.18
C LEU A 98 15.58 -5.72 -10.20
N LEU A 99 15.58 -6.46 -11.32
CA LEU A 99 16.39 -7.64 -11.48
C LEU A 99 16.92 -7.69 -12.93
N ASP A 100 18.22 -7.95 -13.10
CA ASP A 100 18.88 -8.00 -14.41
C ASP A 100 18.62 -6.77 -15.30
N GLY A 101 18.61 -5.58 -14.66
CA GLY A 101 18.38 -4.29 -15.32
C GLY A 101 16.93 -4.03 -15.75
N LYS A 102 16.03 -4.98 -15.54
CA LYS A 102 14.61 -4.90 -15.88
C LYS A 102 13.74 -4.66 -14.67
N VAL A 103 12.65 -3.98 -14.89
CA VAL A 103 11.59 -3.76 -13.87
C VAL A 103 10.55 -4.85 -14.02
N HIS A 104 10.43 -5.68 -12.99
CA HIS A 104 9.44 -6.74 -12.91
C HIS A 104 8.26 -6.26 -12.06
N ILE A 105 7.07 -6.37 -12.61
CA ILE A 105 5.82 -5.84 -12.06
C ILE A 105 4.91 -7.02 -11.75
N ILE A 106 4.69 -7.28 -10.45
CA ILE A 106 3.76 -8.30 -9.97
C ILE A 106 2.51 -7.58 -9.47
N TYR A 107 1.48 -7.52 -10.30
CA TYR A 107 0.29 -6.74 -10.01
C TYR A 107 -0.87 -7.60 -9.50
N ARG A 108 -1.65 -7.05 -8.57
CA ARG A 108 -2.93 -7.61 -8.18
C ARG A 108 -3.92 -7.48 -9.32
N ALA A 109 -4.64 -8.55 -9.60
CA ALA A 109 -5.72 -8.57 -10.61
C ALA A 109 -6.98 -9.21 -10.05
N ILE A 110 -8.14 -8.70 -10.48
CA ILE A 110 -9.46 -9.24 -10.16
C ILE A 110 -10.22 -9.39 -11.47
N GLY A 111 -10.75 -10.58 -11.67
CA GLY A 111 -11.52 -10.92 -12.85
C GLY A 111 -13.01 -11.12 -12.58
N VAL A 112 -13.66 -11.80 -13.52
CA VAL A 112 -15.12 -12.01 -13.51
C VAL A 112 -15.61 -12.86 -12.32
N ASP A 113 -14.73 -13.65 -11.73
CA ASP A 113 -15.02 -14.48 -10.57
C ASP A 113 -14.81 -13.75 -9.22
N GLY A 114 -14.32 -12.51 -9.25
CA GLY A 114 -14.08 -11.72 -8.05
C GLY A 114 -12.92 -12.20 -7.16
N ILE A 115 -12.05 -13.09 -7.66
CA ILE A 115 -10.91 -13.62 -6.91
C ILE A 115 -9.64 -12.87 -7.27
N SER A 116 -8.93 -12.37 -6.25
CA SER A 116 -7.65 -11.70 -6.41
C SER A 116 -6.52 -12.69 -6.71
N ARG A 117 -5.72 -12.38 -7.74
CA ARG A 117 -4.53 -13.14 -8.18
C ARG A 117 -3.39 -12.20 -8.50
N PHE A 118 -2.18 -12.72 -8.67
CA PHE A 118 -1.05 -11.93 -9.12
C PHE A 118 -0.72 -12.23 -10.57
N GLY A 119 -0.73 -11.18 -11.38
CA GLY A 119 -0.22 -11.18 -12.74
C GLY A 119 1.22 -10.68 -12.82
N TYR A 120 1.82 -10.77 -13.98
CA TYR A 120 3.21 -10.40 -14.21
C TYR A 120 3.39 -9.64 -15.52
N ALA A 121 4.18 -8.58 -15.42
CA ALA A 121 4.63 -7.80 -16.56
C ALA A 121 6.10 -7.39 -16.38
N VAL A 122 6.75 -7.03 -17.48
CA VAL A 122 8.14 -6.57 -17.50
C VAL A 122 8.24 -5.26 -18.27
N SER A 123 9.10 -4.38 -17.78
CA SER A 123 9.47 -3.13 -18.43
C SER A 123 10.99 -2.95 -18.42
N ASN A 124 11.57 -2.54 -19.54
CA ASN A 124 13.00 -2.23 -19.62
C ASN A 124 13.31 -0.84 -19.07
N ASP A 125 12.42 0.13 -19.30
CA ASP A 125 12.61 1.53 -18.90
C ASP A 125 11.84 1.90 -17.60
N GLY A 126 10.92 1.02 -17.15
CA GLY A 126 10.08 1.26 -15.98
C GLY A 126 8.78 2.01 -16.28
N PHE A 127 8.58 2.48 -17.51
CA PHE A 127 7.40 3.29 -17.89
C PHE A 127 6.52 2.59 -18.92
N LYS A 128 7.12 1.88 -19.86
CA LYS A 128 6.41 1.15 -20.91
C LYS A 128 6.47 -0.34 -20.63
N ILE A 129 5.33 -1.00 -20.73
CA ILE A 129 5.25 -2.45 -20.62
C ILE A 129 5.75 -3.09 -21.92
N ASP A 130 6.83 -3.86 -21.82
CA ASP A 130 7.39 -4.61 -22.96
C ASP A 130 6.77 -5.99 -23.10
N GLU A 131 6.38 -6.60 -21.96
CA GLU A 131 5.75 -7.91 -21.95
C GLU A 131 4.76 -8.02 -20.78
N ARG A 132 3.66 -8.73 -20.99
CA ARG A 132 2.68 -9.07 -19.97
C ARG A 132 2.14 -10.47 -20.20
N LEU A 133 2.25 -11.34 -19.20
CA LEU A 133 1.82 -12.72 -19.32
C LEU A 133 0.29 -12.86 -19.42
N PRO A 134 -0.21 -13.90 -20.11
CA PRO A 134 -1.64 -14.15 -20.28
C PRO A 134 -2.27 -14.84 -19.05
N ASN A 135 -1.48 -15.47 -18.19
CA ASN A 135 -1.94 -16.23 -17.04
C ASN A 135 -1.39 -15.64 -15.73
N PRO A 136 -2.08 -15.82 -14.61
CA PRO A 136 -1.54 -15.45 -13.32
C PRO A 136 -0.30 -16.27 -12.98
N ILE A 137 0.67 -15.64 -12.33
CA ILE A 137 1.91 -16.29 -11.85
C ILE A 137 1.79 -16.81 -10.42
N TYR A 138 0.77 -16.33 -9.68
CA TYR A 138 0.48 -16.75 -8.32
C TYR A 138 -1.01 -16.64 -8.03
N GLN A 139 -1.53 -17.66 -7.37
CA GLN A 139 -2.87 -17.63 -6.80
C GLN A 139 -2.88 -18.46 -5.52
N ARG A 140 -3.62 -17.99 -4.54
CA ARG A 140 -3.79 -18.68 -3.27
C ARG A 140 -4.63 -19.97 -3.46
N LYS A 141 -4.19 -21.09 -2.85
CA LYS A 141 -5.01 -22.30 -2.75
C LYS A 141 -6.11 -22.07 -1.72
N MET A 142 -7.35 -22.00 -2.17
CA MET A 142 -8.51 -21.85 -1.28
C MET A 142 -9.27 -23.17 -1.26
N ASN A 143 -9.40 -23.78 -0.08
CA ASN A 143 -10.10 -25.06 0.08
C ASN A 143 -11.61 -24.97 -0.15
N ASN A 144 -12.17 -23.77 -0.07
CA ASN A 144 -13.56 -23.49 -0.38
C ASN A 144 -13.71 -22.02 -0.82
N PRO A 145 -14.10 -21.73 -2.06
CA PRO A 145 -14.31 -20.36 -2.53
C PRO A 145 -15.64 -19.78 -2.01
N SER A 146 -15.88 -19.84 -0.71
CA SER A 146 -16.98 -19.12 -0.13
C SER A 146 -16.61 -17.64 -0.10
N TYR A 147 -17.40 -16.84 -0.78
CA TYR A 147 -17.20 -15.40 -0.88
C TYR A 147 -17.36 -14.75 0.49
N TYR A 148 -16.39 -13.91 0.84
CA TYR A 148 -16.52 -13.05 2.00
C TYR A 148 -17.66 -12.04 1.76
N PRO A 149 -18.54 -11.80 2.75
CA PRO A 149 -19.70 -10.93 2.54
C PRO A 149 -19.36 -9.45 2.27
N SER A 150 -18.12 -9.03 2.60
CA SER A 150 -17.62 -7.67 2.35
C SER A 150 -16.37 -7.74 1.49
N PRO A 151 -16.39 -7.18 0.26
CA PRO A 151 -15.24 -7.22 -0.62
C PRO A 151 -14.11 -6.33 -0.10
N SER A 152 -12.86 -6.77 -0.33
CA SER A 152 -11.65 -5.97 -0.14
C SER A 152 -11.13 -5.50 -1.49
N GLY A 153 -11.09 -4.17 -1.73
CA GLY A 153 -10.67 -3.60 -3.01
C GLY A 153 -11.40 -4.17 -4.23
N GLY A 154 -12.63 -4.69 -4.04
CA GLY A 154 -13.45 -5.30 -5.11
C GLY A 154 -13.36 -6.82 -5.18
N GLY A 155 -12.40 -7.47 -4.52
CA GLY A 155 -12.27 -8.93 -4.46
C GLY A 155 -13.02 -9.55 -3.27
N TYR A 156 -13.43 -10.81 -3.43
CA TYR A 156 -14.10 -11.60 -2.40
C TYR A 156 -13.21 -12.69 -1.79
N GLY A 157 -11.93 -12.71 -2.17
CA GLY A 157 -10.92 -13.62 -1.66
C GLY A 157 -9.67 -13.65 -2.52
N GLY A 158 -8.66 -14.42 -2.08
CA GLY A 158 -7.41 -14.62 -2.80
C GLY A 158 -6.22 -13.90 -2.18
N CYS A 159 -5.27 -13.48 -3.00
CA CYS A 159 -4.07 -12.77 -2.60
C CYS A 159 -4.14 -11.30 -3.01
N GLU A 160 -3.79 -10.39 -2.08
CA GLU A 160 -3.89 -8.95 -2.27
C GLU A 160 -2.56 -8.26 -2.02
N ASP A 161 -2.26 -7.24 -2.84
CA ASP A 161 -1.25 -6.24 -2.56
C ASP A 161 0.15 -6.82 -2.29
N PRO A 162 0.81 -7.44 -3.28
CA PRO A 162 2.10 -8.09 -3.10
C PRO A 162 3.19 -7.08 -2.77
N ARG A 163 4.04 -7.41 -1.80
CA ARG A 163 5.26 -6.66 -1.45
C ARG A 163 6.45 -7.59 -1.58
N ILE A 164 7.38 -7.24 -2.46
CA ILE A 164 8.37 -8.19 -2.93
C ILE A 164 9.78 -7.60 -2.81
N VAL A 165 10.71 -8.43 -2.37
CA VAL A 165 12.13 -8.07 -2.26
C VAL A 165 13.02 -9.15 -2.83
N VAL A 166 14.17 -8.74 -3.39
CA VAL A 166 15.25 -9.64 -3.82
C VAL A 166 16.27 -9.70 -2.69
N MET A 167 16.43 -10.87 -2.08
CA MET A 167 17.50 -11.14 -1.12
C MET A 167 18.61 -11.93 -1.84
N ARG A 168 19.59 -11.21 -2.37
CA ARG A 168 20.62 -11.82 -3.23
C ARG A 168 21.50 -12.80 -2.46
N GLU A 169 21.80 -12.54 -1.19
CA GLU A 169 22.59 -13.42 -0.34
C GLU A 169 21.93 -14.79 -0.13
N ASP A 170 20.60 -14.86 -0.17
CA ASP A 170 19.86 -16.12 -0.05
C ASP A 170 19.57 -16.76 -1.41
N GLY A 171 19.86 -16.08 -2.53
CA GLY A 171 19.44 -16.50 -3.86
C GLY A 171 17.92 -16.53 -4.05
N LYS A 172 17.17 -15.77 -3.26
CA LYS A 172 15.71 -15.82 -3.18
C LYS A 172 15.03 -14.47 -3.40
N ILE A 173 13.81 -14.58 -3.84
CA ILE A 173 12.84 -13.50 -3.85
C ILE A 173 11.78 -13.83 -2.79
N TYR A 174 11.56 -12.91 -1.86
CA TYR A 174 10.58 -13.01 -0.81
C TYR A 174 9.38 -12.13 -1.10
N MET A 175 8.18 -12.62 -0.81
CA MET A 175 6.94 -11.89 -1.00
C MET A 175 6.06 -12.00 0.23
N THR A 176 5.64 -10.85 0.75
CA THR A 176 4.50 -10.75 1.67
C THR A 176 3.29 -10.24 0.91
N TYR A 177 2.10 -10.64 1.33
CA TYR A 177 0.85 -10.19 0.75
C TYR A 177 -0.30 -10.34 1.75
N ASN A 178 -1.44 -9.69 1.48
CA ASN A 178 -2.61 -9.86 2.32
C ASN A 178 -3.41 -11.07 1.81
N ALA A 179 -3.48 -12.12 2.64
CA ALA A 179 -4.28 -13.30 2.41
C ALA A 179 -5.72 -13.02 2.83
N PHE A 180 -6.63 -12.96 1.86
CA PHE A 180 -8.03 -12.67 2.07
C PHE A 180 -8.89 -13.90 1.81
N GLY A 181 -9.71 -14.26 2.79
CA GLY A 181 -10.57 -15.44 2.75
C GLY A 181 -11.84 -15.27 3.59
N PRO A 182 -12.72 -16.28 3.61
CA PRO A 182 -14.04 -16.18 4.25
C PRO A 182 -14.07 -15.79 5.71
N SER A 183 -13.04 -16.13 6.45
CA SER A 183 -12.92 -15.89 7.90
C SER A 183 -11.68 -15.12 8.29
N GLU A 184 -10.88 -14.65 7.32
CA GLU A 184 -9.58 -14.06 7.62
C GLU A 184 -9.18 -12.95 6.66
N LEU A 185 -8.45 -12.01 7.20
CA LEU A 185 -7.65 -11.04 6.48
C LEU A 185 -6.31 -10.94 7.21
N ARG A 186 -5.32 -11.64 6.71
CA ARG A 186 -4.06 -11.88 7.38
C ARG A 186 -2.88 -11.63 6.46
N VAL A 187 -1.70 -11.49 7.02
CA VAL A 187 -0.49 -11.40 6.21
C VAL A 187 0.07 -12.78 5.96
N ALA A 188 0.28 -13.09 4.70
CA ALA A 188 0.96 -14.28 4.22
C ALA A 188 2.35 -13.96 3.70
N PHE A 189 3.20 -14.98 3.70
CA PHE A 189 4.57 -14.99 3.24
C PHE A 189 4.80 -16.17 2.30
N THR A 190 5.57 -15.97 1.25
CA THR A 190 6.08 -17.01 0.35
C THR A 190 7.39 -16.57 -0.27
N SER A 191 8.09 -17.49 -0.91
CA SER A 191 9.34 -17.21 -1.61
C SER A 191 9.48 -18.03 -2.90
N ILE A 192 10.40 -17.60 -3.76
CA ILE A 192 10.80 -18.31 -4.98
C ILE A 192 12.31 -18.10 -5.17
N ASP A 193 12.99 -19.09 -5.71
CA ASP A 193 14.40 -18.96 -6.06
C ASP A 193 14.57 -17.96 -7.23
N ILE A 194 15.61 -17.13 -7.19
CA ILE A 194 15.87 -16.11 -8.23
C ILE A 194 15.97 -16.77 -9.61
N ASP A 195 16.65 -17.93 -9.70
CA ASP A 195 16.79 -18.66 -10.97
C ASP A 195 15.44 -19.15 -11.52
N ASP A 196 14.55 -19.62 -10.67
CA ASP A 196 13.20 -20.01 -11.05
C ASP A 196 12.38 -18.82 -11.52
N PHE A 197 12.49 -17.69 -10.83
CA PHE A 197 11.80 -16.46 -11.22
C PHE A 197 12.26 -15.93 -12.58
N ILE A 198 13.57 -15.83 -12.82
CA ILE A 198 14.14 -15.36 -14.08
C ILE A 198 13.72 -16.27 -15.25
N ASN A 199 13.73 -17.57 -15.03
CA ASN A 199 13.36 -18.57 -16.03
C ASN A 199 11.84 -18.81 -16.11
N ARG A 200 11.02 -18.01 -15.38
CA ARG A 200 9.56 -18.09 -15.37
C ARG A 200 9.02 -19.46 -14.95
N ARG A 201 9.76 -20.16 -14.12
CA ARG A 201 9.32 -21.35 -13.41
C ARG A 201 8.68 -20.89 -12.09
N TRP A 202 7.37 -20.74 -12.06
CA TRP A 202 6.64 -20.15 -10.93
C TRP A 202 6.52 -21.13 -9.75
N ASN A 203 7.64 -21.68 -9.29
CA ASN A 203 7.77 -22.64 -8.19
C ASN A 203 7.75 -21.90 -6.84
N TRP A 204 6.70 -21.12 -6.60
CA TRP A 204 6.52 -20.48 -5.31
C TRP A 204 6.41 -21.51 -4.20
N ARG A 205 7.10 -21.28 -3.09
CA ARG A 205 6.98 -22.12 -1.89
C ARG A 205 5.59 -22.03 -1.30
N GLU A 206 5.23 -23.01 -0.46
CA GLU A 206 3.97 -23.00 0.25
C GLU A 206 3.80 -21.73 1.09
N GLU A 207 2.59 -21.16 1.07
CA GLU A 207 2.30 -19.96 1.85
C GLU A 207 2.40 -20.24 3.35
N LYS A 208 2.98 -19.29 4.09
CA LYS A 208 2.94 -19.25 5.55
C LYS A 208 2.15 -18.03 5.99
N ILE A 209 1.22 -18.22 6.92
CA ILE A 209 0.51 -17.09 7.54
C ILE A 209 1.37 -16.59 8.69
N ILE A 210 1.82 -15.35 8.62
CA ILE A 210 2.80 -14.77 9.55
C ILE A 210 2.23 -13.72 10.50
N SER A 211 0.94 -13.42 10.44
CA SER A 211 0.26 -12.51 11.37
C SER A 211 -0.65 -13.26 12.34
N ASN A 212 -0.87 -12.69 13.53
CA ASN A 212 -1.70 -13.29 14.58
C ASN A 212 -3.14 -13.58 14.08
N PRO A 213 -3.71 -14.79 14.34
CA PRO A 213 -5.05 -15.18 13.88
C PRO A 213 -6.20 -14.41 14.53
N SER A 214 -5.99 -13.80 15.70
CA SER A 214 -7.04 -13.09 16.44
C SER A 214 -7.29 -11.66 15.95
N GLU A 215 -6.43 -11.14 15.04
CA GLU A 215 -6.45 -9.75 14.63
C GLU A 215 -6.35 -9.59 13.12
N VAL A 216 -6.87 -8.48 12.61
CA VAL A 216 -6.74 -8.09 11.21
C VAL A 216 -5.43 -7.35 11.02
N HIS A 217 -4.51 -7.95 10.29
CA HIS A 217 -3.25 -7.32 9.93
C HIS A 217 -3.08 -7.25 8.41
N LYS A 218 -2.44 -6.16 7.96
CA LYS A 218 -2.09 -5.92 6.56
C LYS A 218 -0.69 -5.31 6.44
N ASN A 219 -0.12 -5.44 5.24
CA ASN A 219 0.96 -4.58 4.78
C ASN A 219 2.29 -4.77 5.52
N PHE A 220 2.63 -5.98 5.97
CA PHE A 220 3.99 -6.25 6.44
C PHE A 220 4.96 -6.15 5.26
N VAL A 221 6.12 -5.54 5.47
CA VAL A 221 7.17 -5.39 4.45
C VAL A 221 8.50 -5.89 4.98
N ILE A 222 9.24 -6.61 4.13
CA ILE A 222 10.57 -7.12 4.44
C ILE A 222 11.58 -6.07 3.97
N PHE A 223 12.63 -5.81 4.75
CA PHE A 223 13.78 -5.05 4.29
C PHE A 223 14.57 -5.86 3.26
N PRO A 224 15.08 -5.23 2.19
CA PRO A 224 15.78 -5.95 1.12
C PRO A 224 17.18 -6.45 1.50
N GLU A 225 17.65 -6.12 2.70
CA GLU A 225 18.93 -6.55 3.28
C GLU A 225 18.72 -6.90 4.76
N LYS A 226 19.58 -7.77 5.30
CA LYS A 226 19.62 -8.02 6.73
C LYS A 226 20.16 -6.79 7.48
N ILE A 227 19.58 -6.52 8.63
CA ILE A 227 20.01 -5.47 9.55
C ILE A 227 20.62 -6.15 10.77
N ASP A 228 21.85 -5.84 11.08
CA ASP A 228 22.62 -6.52 12.15
C ASP A 228 22.58 -8.06 12.01
N GLY A 229 22.75 -8.54 10.76
CA GLY A 229 22.79 -9.96 10.41
C GLY A 229 21.45 -10.69 10.45
N ARG A 230 20.33 -10.02 10.77
CA ARG A 230 18.99 -10.60 10.89
C ARG A 230 18.04 -10.07 9.83
N TYR A 231 17.08 -10.89 9.46
CA TYR A 231 15.96 -10.45 8.64
C TYR A 231 15.10 -9.45 9.42
N ALA A 232 14.76 -8.34 8.79
CA ALA A 232 13.93 -7.32 9.39
C ALA A 232 12.58 -7.24 8.66
N ILE A 233 11.48 -7.34 9.41
CA ILE A 233 10.12 -7.21 8.90
C ILE A 233 9.45 -6.04 9.62
N LEU A 234 9.15 -4.99 8.88
CA LEU A 234 8.37 -3.86 9.37
C LEU A 234 6.89 -4.21 9.25
N HIS A 235 6.17 -4.20 10.36
CA HIS A 235 4.80 -4.69 10.41
C HIS A 235 3.79 -3.64 10.93
N SER A 236 4.24 -2.52 11.47
CA SER A 236 3.40 -1.37 11.81
C SER A 236 4.19 -0.06 11.75
N ILE A 237 3.51 1.04 11.47
CA ILE A 237 4.05 2.40 11.55
C ILE A 237 3.13 3.34 12.34
N SER A 238 2.13 2.80 13.04
CA SER A 238 1.20 3.59 13.84
C SER A 238 0.92 2.87 15.17
N PRO A 239 1.12 3.54 16.31
CA PRO A 239 1.54 4.94 16.48
C PRO A 239 3.05 5.14 16.26
N ARG A 240 3.83 4.07 16.22
CA ARG A 240 5.29 4.05 16.02
C ARG A 240 5.69 2.95 15.05
N ILE A 241 6.91 3.04 14.55
CA ILE A 241 7.52 1.97 13.75
C ILE A 241 7.71 0.73 14.63
N GLN A 242 7.32 -0.44 14.09
CA GLN A 242 7.53 -1.74 14.72
C GLN A 242 8.20 -2.66 13.71
N VAL A 243 9.37 -3.16 14.07
CA VAL A 243 10.18 -4.08 13.27
C VAL A 243 10.44 -5.34 14.08
N SER A 244 10.23 -6.50 13.47
CA SER A 244 10.64 -7.79 14.02
C SER A 244 11.94 -8.23 13.36
N TYR A 245 12.91 -8.63 14.18
CA TYR A 245 14.21 -9.16 13.74
C TYR A 245 14.24 -10.67 13.93
N LEU A 246 14.47 -11.41 12.84
CA LEU A 246 14.38 -12.87 12.78
C LEU A 246 15.72 -13.44 12.27
N ASP A 247 16.13 -14.57 12.84
CA ASP A 247 17.33 -15.28 12.39
C ASP A 247 17.10 -16.01 11.07
N ASP A 248 15.87 -16.45 10.82
CA ASP A 248 15.42 -17.06 9.57
C ASP A 248 13.98 -16.65 9.22
N LEU A 249 13.49 -17.06 8.04
CA LEU A 249 12.14 -16.82 7.53
C LEU A 249 11.37 -18.14 7.30
N GLU A 250 11.65 -19.18 8.06
CA GLU A 250 10.99 -20.49 7.88
C GLU A 250 9.56 -20.52 8.43
N PHE A 251 9.25 -19.77 9.46
CA PHE A 251 7.93 -19.68 10.13
C PHE A 251 7.30 -21.05 10.35
N ASN A 252 7.55 -21.66 11.50
CA ASN A 252 6.90 -22.89 11.88
C ASN A 252 5.40 -22.68 12.13
N ASP A 253 4.64 -23.77 12.16
CA ASP A 253 3.20 -23.71 12.42
C ASP A 253 2.92 -23.12 13.81
N GLY A 254 2.14 -22.03 13.83
CA GLY A 254 1.80 -21.31 15.04
C GLY A 254 2.78 -20.19 15.42
N GLU A 255 3.83 -19.95 14.65
CA GLU A 255 4.71 -18.79 14.79
C GLU A 255 4.13 -17.60 14.04
N TYR A 256 3.95 -16.50 14.75
CA TYR A 256 3.40 -15.28 14.20
C TYR A 256 4.21 -14.06 14.67
N ILE A 257 4.24 -13.03 13.84
CA ILE A 257 4.75 -11.72 14.21
C ILE A 257 3.67 -11.02 15.03
N GLU A 258 3.99 -10.70 16.28
CA GLU A 258 3.15 -9.87 17.13
C GLU A 258 3.19 -8.42 16.63
N SER A 259 2.04 -7.84 16.41
CA SER A 259 1.92 -6.49 15.87
C SER A 259 0.77 -5.76 16.53
N TYR A 260 1.03 -4.50 16.89
CA TYR A 260 0.03 -3.65 17.52
C TYR A 260 -0.28 -2.47 16.61
N HIS A 261 -1.55 -2.25 16.38
CA HIS A 261 -2.02 -1.12 15.58
C HIS A 261 -2.98 -0.27 16.40
N PHE A 262 -2.57 0.99 16.64
CA PHE A 262 -3.38 1.97 17.34
C PHE A 262 -3.71 3.15 16.42
N PRO A 263 -4.77 3.92 16.74
CA PRO A 263 -5.06 5.16 16.03
C PRO A 263 -3.87 6.10 16.03
N ASN A 264 -3.70 6.83 14.92
CA ASN A 264 -2.60 7.77 14.75
C ASN A 264 -2.67 8.89 15.81
N SER A 265 -1.50 9.28 16.35
CA SER A 265 -1.33 10.38 17.32
C SER A 265 -1.68 11.77 16.74
N ASN A 266 -1.65 11.96 15.41
CA ASN A 266 -2.07 13.20 14.75
C ASN A 266 -3.41 13.05 14.03
N PRO A 267 -4.55 13.14 14.73
CA PRO A 267 -5.87 12.92 14.15
C PRO A 267 -6.30 13.98 13.13
N ASN A 268 -5.66 15.13 13.10
CA ASN A 268 -6.00 16.25 12.21
C ASN A 268 -5.14 16.32 10.96
N GLY A 269 -4.08 15.51 10.89
CA GLY A 269 -3.21 15.44 9.72
C GLY A 269 -3.87 14.75 8.51
N TRP A 270 -3.23 14.88 7.36
CA TRP A 270 -3.66 14.22 6.12
C TRP A 270 -3.62 12.67 6.23
N GLU A 271 -2.92 12.14 7.21
CA GLU A 271 -2.79 10.70 7.54
C GLU A 271 -3.50 10.33 8.85
N GLY A 272 -4.31 11.25 9.41
CA GLY A 272 -4.82 11.16 10.78
C GLY A 272 -5.82 10.03 11.07
N ARG A 273 -6.36 9.37 10.03
CA ARG A 273 -7.27 8.24 10.17
C ARG A 273 -6.59 6.90 9.98
N VAL A 274 -5.75 6.79 8.94
CA VAL A 274 -5.04 5.57 8.59
C VAL A 274 -3.61 5.93 8.23
N LYS A 275 -2.67 5.13 8.70
CA LYS A 275 -1.27 5.18 8.35
C LYS A 275 -0.73 3.76 8.34
N SER A 276 -0.26 3.30 7.19
CA SER A 276 0.24 1.92 7.05
C SER A 276 1.38 1.82 6.03
N PRO A 277 2.31 0.85 6.18
CA PRO A 277 3.39 0.64 5.23
C PRO A 277 2.88 0.44 3.80
N GLY A 278 3.62 0.95 2.85
CA GLY A 278 3.36 0.79 1.42
C GLY A 278 4.32 -0.21 0.77
N ALA A 279 5.33 0.29 0.08
CA ALA A 279 6.38 -0.50 -0.55
C ALA A 279 7.44 -0.97 0.47
N PRO A 280 8.17 -2.07 0.21
CA PRO A 280 9.41 -2.38 0.93
C PRO A 280 10.36 -1.17 0.93
N PRO A 281 11.08 -0.93 2.05
CA PRO A 281 12.00 0.21 2.15
C PRO A 281 13.12 0.16 1.10
N LEU A 282 13.47 1.32 0.56
CA LEU A 282 14.59 1.47 -0.37
C LEU A 282 15.80 2.03 0.36
N LYS A 283 16.94 1.36 0.23
CA LYS A 283 18.21 1.83 0.80
C LYS A 283 18.74 3.02 0.02
N THR A 284 19.13 4.06 0.74
CA THR A 284 19.89 5.20 0.22
C THR A 284 21.09 5.47 1.13
N ASP A 285 21.99 6.35 0.72
CA ASP A 285 23.11 6.77 1.56
C ASP A 285 22.67 7.56 2.80
N GLU A 286 21.44 8.06 2.82
CA GLU A 286 20.90 8.90 3.90
C GLU A 286 19.96 8.14 4.85
N GLY A 287 19.54 6.92 4.51
CA GLY A 287 18.59 6.14 5.29
C GLY A 287 17.70 5.27 4.41
N TRP A 288 16.75 4.60 5.05
CA TRP A 288 15.72 3.81 4.36
C TRP A 288 14.54 4.69 3.96
N LEU A 289 14.27 4.84 2.67
CA LEU A 289 13.04 5.47 2.18
C LEU A 289 11.87 4.49 2.31
N LEU A 290 10.93 4.79 3.18
CA LEU A 290 9.69 4.05 3.36
C LEU A 290 8.51 4.85 2.81
N PHE A 291 7.92 4.38 1.72
CA PHE A 291 6.64 4.93 1.23
C PHE A 291 5.49 4.29 2.02
N TYR A 292 4.51 5.10 2.40
CA TYR A 292 3.39 4.67 3.22
C TYR A 292 2.07 5.31 2.77
N HIS A 293 0.97 4.69 3.19
CA HIS A 293 -0.36 5.20 2.89
C HIS A 293 -0.89 6.06 4.02
N GLY A 294 -1.55 7.14 3.67
CA GLY A 294 -2.26 8.00 4.59
C GLY A 294 -3.70 8.26 4.16
N LEU A 295 -4.57 8.40 5.15
CA LEU A 295 -5.98 8.71 4.98
C LEU A 295 -6.42 9.70 6.05
N SER A 296 -6.99 10.83 5.64
CA SER A 296 -7.48 11.82 6.60
C SER A 296 -8.92 11.54 7.04
N LYS A 297 -9.31 12.08 8.18
CA LYS A 297 -10.71 12.05 8.63
C LYS A 297 -11.63 12.88 7.73
N ASN A 298 -11.11 13.97 7.17
CA ASN A 298 -11.87 14.89 6.35
C ASN A 298 -12.11 14.38 4.92
N GLU A 299 -11.19 13.52 4.43
CA GLU A 299 -11.30 12.89 3.11
C GLU A 299 -11.14 11.36 3.25
N PRO A 300 -12.09 10.67 3.90
CA PRO A 300 -11.96 9.27 4.29
C PRO A 300 -12.00 8.27 3.13
N TRP A 301 -12.11 8.75 1.91
CA TRP A 301 -12.08 7.99 0.65
C TRP A 301 -10.80 8.22 -0.15
N LYS A 302 -10.00 9.27 0.16
CA LYS A 302 -8.78 9.61 -0.59
C LYS A 302 -7.56 9.01 0.07
N TYR A 303 -7.08 7.90 -0.47
CA TYR A 303 -5.77 7.36 -0.11
C TYR A 303 -4.67 8.16 -0.79
N LYS A 304 -3.68 8.54 -0.01
CA LYS A 304 -2.52 9.33 -0.40
C LYS A 304 -1.25 8.59 0.02
N ILE A 305 -0.13 8.92 -0.62
CA ILE A 305 1.16 8.30 -0.34
C ILE A 305 2.10 9.35 0.24
N GLY A 306 2.68 9.05 1.40
CA GLY A 306 3.75 9.81 2.03
C GLY A 306 5.06 9.04 2.00
N VAL A 307 6.12 9.66 2.53
CA VAL A 307 7.43 9.05 2.66
C VAL A 307 8.03 9.36 4.02
N MET A 308 8.75 8.37 4.57
CA MET A 308 9.63 8.50 5.72
C MET A 308 11.05 8.14 5.33
N LEU A 309 12.02 8.79 5.96
CA LEU A 309 13.40 8.37 5.98
C LEU A 309 13.67 7.77 7.35
N LEU A 310 14.10 6.51 7.39
CA LEU A 310 14.41 5.79 8.62
C LEU A 310 15.91 5.61 8.73
N ASP A 311 16.41 5.47 9.97
CA ASP A 311 17.81 5.20 10.22
C ASP A 311 18.23 3.85 9.61
N LEU A 312 19.47 3.77 9.11
CA LEU A 312 19.99 2.55 8.44
C LEU A 312 20.21 1.39 9.39
N GLU A 313 20.66 1.67 10.61
CA GLU A 313 20.99 0.66 11.61
C GLU A 313 19.82 0.37 12.56
N LYS A 314 18.98 1.39 12.79
CA LYS A 314 17.82 1.35 13.68
C LYS A 314 16.57 1.88 12.97
N PRO A 315 16.00 1.12 12.07
CA PRO A 315 14.89 1.59 11.25
C PRO A 315 13.59 1.92 12.01
N GLU A 316 13.54 1.67 13.31
CA GLU A 316 12.51 2.20 14.21
C GLU A 316 12.66 3.70 14.45
N GLU A 317 13.85 4.27 14.23
CA GLU A 317 14.12 5.70 14.35
C GLU A 317 13.76 6.41 13.05
N VAL A 318 12.78 7.30 13.12
CA VAL A 318 12.35 8.11 11.99
C VAL A 318 13.22 9.37 11.95
N LEU A 319 14.12 9.45 10.97
CA LEU A 319 14.96 10.61 10.75
C LEU A 319 14.14 11.78 10.18
N TYR A 320 13.14 11.45 9.34
CA TYR A 320 12.28 12.39 8.71
C TYR A 320 10.96 11.75 8.24
N ALA A 321 9.86 12.51 8.30
CA ALA A 321 8.59 12.13 7.72
C ALA A 321 7.98 13.30 6.94
N SER A 322 7.50 13.05 5.74
CA SER A 322 6.98 14.09 4.86
C SER A 322 5.74 14.79 5.46
N SER A 323 5.74 16.13 5.43
CA SER A 323 4.63 16.95 5.96
C SER A 323 3.35 16.78 5.16
N PHE A 324 3.48 16.47 3.87
CA PHE A 324 2.38 16.33 2.91
C PHE A 324 2.55 15.05 2.09
N PRO A 325 1.49 14.56 1.46
CA PRO A 325 1.61 13.42 0.57
C PRO A 325 2.52 13.75 -0.62
N VAL A 326 3.37 12.79 -1.01
CA VAL A 326 4.23 12.86 -2.20
C VAL A 326 3.50 12.42 -3.47
N ILE A 327 2.41 11.64 -3.33
CA ILE A 327 1.45 11.31 -4.38
C ILE A 327 0.05 11.41 -3.77
N GLN A 328 -0.85 12.11 -4.47
CA GLN A 328 -2.27 12.20 -4.12
C GLN A 328 -3.12 12.12 -5.39
N PRO A 329 -4.40 11.72 -5.28
CA PRO A 329 -5.27 11.67 -6.44
C PRO A 329 -5.52 13.07 -7.00
N ASP A 330 -5.12 13.31 -8.27
CA ASP A 330 -5.32 14.56 -9.00
C ASP A 330 -5.51 14.35 -10.52
N GLN A 331 -5.37 13.11 -11.01
CA GLN A 331 -5.53 12.77 -12.41
C GLN A 331 -6.86 12.07 -12.68
N PRO A 332 -7.47 12.23 -13.86
CA PRO A 332 -8.76 11.61 -14.18
C PRO A 332 -8.81 10.10 -13.97
N TYR A 333 -7.75 9.36 -14.29
CA TYR A 333 -7.69 7.91 -14.11
C TYR A 333 -7.66 7.48 -12.62
N GLU A 334 -7.34 8.38 -11.71
CA GLU A 334 -7.36 8.12 -10.26
C GLU A 334 -8.78 8.27 -9.66
N TYR A 335 -9.72 8.73 -10.47
CA TYR A 335 -11.14 8.85 -10.14
C TYR A 335 -12.05 7.99 -11.02
N SER A 336 -11.50 7.41 -12.11
CA SER A 336 -12.24 6.63 -13.10
C SER A 336 -11.98 5.13 -12.94
N GLY A 337 -12.39 4.54 -11.81
CA GLY A 337 -12.18 3.13 -11.53
C GLY A 337 -13.13 2.60 -10.46
N PHE A 338 -12.81 1.44 -9.91
CA PHE A 338 -13.63 0.76 -8.91
C PHE A 338 -13.77 1.59 -7.62
N LYS A 339 -12.67 2.23 -7.18
CA LYS A 339 -12.65 3.05 -5.97
C LYS A 339 -12.03 4.43 -6.25
N PRO A 340 -12.85 5.41 -6.66
CA PRO A 340 -12.39 6.76 -6.95
C PRO A 340 -11.62 7.41 -5.79
N GLY A 341 -10.54 8.13 -6.11
CA GLY A 341 -9.74 8.88 -5.13
C GLY A 341 -8.71 8.03 -4.39
N VAL A 342 -8.31 6.87 -4.91
CA VAL A 342 -7.28 6.01 -4.33
C VAL A 342 -5.99 6.09 -5.13
N THR A 343 -4.87 6.36 -4.43
CA THR A 343 -3.49 6.10 -4.86
C THR A 343 -2.84 5.20 -3.80
N TYR A 344 -2.43 3.98 -4.19
CA TYR A 344 -1.98 2.96 -3.25
C TYR A 344 -0.73 2.25 -3.75
N THR A 345 0.40 2.34 -3.02
CA THR A 345 1.69 1.75 -3.45
C THR A 345 2.01 0.46 -2.72
N CYS A 346 2.56 -0.52 -3.44
CA CYS A 346 3.15 -1.74 -2.88
C CYS A 346 4.57 -1.97 -3.40
N GLY A 347 5.06 -1.11 -4.31
CA GLY A 347 6.37 -1.27 -4.90
C GLY A 347 7.00 0.05 -5.33
N ALA A 348 8.29 0.19 -5.03
CA ALA A 348 9.14 1.28 -5.48
C ALA A 348 10.54 0.73 -5.77
N ILE A 349 11.27 1.39 -6.64
CA ILE A 349 12.66 1.06 -6.99
C ILE A 349 13.48 2.31 -7.26
N ILE A 350 14.80 2.15 -7.19
CA ILE A 350 15.76 3.09 -7.73
C ILE A 350 16.46 2.41 -8.91
N LYS A 351 16.30 2.97 -10.10
CA LYS A 351 16.94 2.49 -11.34
C LYS A 351 17.70 3.64 -12.00
N ASP A 352 19.00 3.46 -12.22
CA ASP A 352 19.84 4.48 -12.87
C ASP A 352 19.72 5.89 -12.24
N ARG A 353 19.68 5.94 -10.89
CA ARG A 353 19.44 7.13 -10.05
C ARG A 353 18.05 7.79 -10.23
N GLU A 354 17.13 7.15 -10.90
CA GLU A 354 15.74 7.54 -10.95
C GLU A 354 14.93 6.76 -9.90
N LEU A 355 14.31 7.48 -8.99
CA LEU A 355 13.33 6.93 -8.05
C LEU A 355 12.01 6.75 -8.78
N MET A 356 11.48 5.54 -8.76
CA MET A 356 10.19 5.19 -9.37
C MET A 356 9.27 4.58 -8.31
N VAL A 357 8.11 5.19 -8.11
CA VAL A 357 7.07 4.72 -7.18
C VAL A 357 5.86 4.28 -7.98
N TYR A 358 5.57 2.99 -7.93
CA TYR A 358 4.41 2.41 -8.62
C TYR A 358 3.22 2.37 -7.69
N TYR A 359 2.04 2.63 -8.24
CA TYR A 359 0.83 2.67 -7.42
C TYR A 359 -0.40 2.18 -8.19
N GLY A 360 -1.35 1.67 -7.42
CA GLY A 360 -2.70 1.41 -7.90
C GLY A 360 -3.49 2.71 -7.91
N ALA A 361 -4.15 3.02 -9.04
CA ALA A 361 -5.03 4.15 -9.19
C ALA A 361 -6.48 3.70 -9.26
N ALA A 362 -7.34 4.31 -8.42
CA ALA A 362 -8.78 4.02 -8.31
C ALA A 362 -9.11 2.52 -8.16
N ASP A 363 -8.23 1.75 -7.50
CA ASP A 363 -8.30 0.27 -7.38
C ASP A 363 -8.54 -0.42 -8.74
N THR A 364 -7.99 0.11 -9.84
CA THR A 364 -8.27 -0.41 -11.19
C THR A 364 -7.05 -0.44 -12.10
N TYR A 365 -6.12 0.50 -11.95
CA TYR A 365 -5.01 0.69 -12.86
C TYR A 365 -3.66 0.64 -12.14
N VAL A 366 -2.59 0.23 -12.86
CA VAL A 366 -1.21 0.45 -12.42
C VAL A 366 -0.66 1.72 -13.04
N CYS A 367 -0.08 2.55 -12.20
CA CYS A 367 0.56 3.81 -12.56
C CYS A 367 1.96 3.92 -11.97
N VAL A 368 2.77 4.85 -12.47
CA VAL A 368 4.10 5.17 -11.94
C VAL A 368 4.29 6.68 -11.83
N ALA A 369 4.92 7.10 -10.72
CA ALA A 369 5.44 8.44 -10.53
C ALA A 369 6.94 8.36 -10.24
N HIS A 370 7.72 9.38 -10.63
CA HIS A 370 9.16 9.31 -10.61
C HIS A 370 9.82 10.67 -10.33
N SER A 371 11.07 10.64 -9.92
CA SER A 371 11.95 11.79 -9.76
C SER A 371 13.41 11.34 -9.79
N PRO A 372 14.35 12.17 -10.26
CA PRO A 372 15.75 11.95 -9.95
C PRO A 372 15.95 11.80 -8.44
N LEU A 373 16.66 10.76 -7.99
CA LEU A 373 16.82 10.45 -6.57
C LEU A 373 17.41 11.61 -5.79
N ASP A 374 18.44 12.25 -6.33
CA ASP A 374 19.14 13.35 -5.66
C ASP A 374 18.21 14.57 -5.45
N GLU A 375 17.42 14.91 -6.47
CA GLU A 375 16.41 15.99 -6.36
C GLU A 375 15.37 15.67 -5.29
N PHE A 376 14.96 14.40 -5.21
CA PHE A 376 14.00 13.95 -4.21
C PHE A 376 14.56 14.04 -2.79
N LEU A 377 15.77 13.55 -2.56
CA LEU A 377 16.45 13.61 -1.24
C LEU A 377 16.73 15.07 -0.83
N ASP A 378 17.18 15.92 -1.77
CA ASP A 378 17.35 17.36 -1.52
C ASP A 378 16.06 18.05 -1.09
N ALA A 379 14.96 17.65 -1.70
CA ALA A 379 13.68 18.23 -1.34
C ALA A 379 13.18 17.72 0.03
N LEU A 380 13.43 16.48 0.39
CA LEU A 380 13.14 15.97 1.73
C LEU A 380 13.95 16.71 2.81
N ARG A 381 15.23 16.97 2.54
CA ARG A 381 16.08 17.78 3.45
C ARG A 381 15.53 19.20 3.63
N ARG A 382 15.16 19.87 2.53
CA ARG A 382 14.54 21.20 2.60
C ARG A 382 13.25 21.22 3.38
N ASP A 383 12.41 20.18 3.26
CA ASP A 383 11.18 20.05 4.04
C ASP A 383 11.48 19.93 5.55
N ARG A 384 12.50 19.16 5.93
CA ARG A 384 12.97 19.06 7.31
C ARG A 384 13.41 20.43 7.85
N ASP A 385 14.25 21.15 7.10
CA ASP A 385 14.81 22.41 7.53
C ASP A 385 13.74 23.48 7.71
N VAL A 386 12.70 23.48 6.88
CA VAL A 386 11.53 24.37 7.04
C VAL A 386 10.76 24.03 8.30
N LYS A 387 10.51 22.75 8.58
CA LYS A 387 9.82 22.29 9.80
C LYS A 387 10.55 22.73 11.07
N GLU A 388 11.87 22.58 11.09
CA GLU A 388 12.70 22.98 12.24
C GLU A 388 12.61 24.48 12.48
N LYS A 389 12.69 25.31 11.41
CA LYS A 389 12.60 26.78 11.50
C LYS A 389 11.26 27.26 12.04
N ILE A 390 10.16 26.64 11.63
CA ILE A 390 8.82 27.05 12.09
C ILE A 390 8.39 26.35 13.39
N GLY A 391 9.29 25.57 14.03
CA GLY A 391 9.03 24.91 15.31
C GLY A 391 8.05 23.73 15.25
N LEU A 392 7.60 23.36 14.05
CA LEU A 392 6.67 22.25 13.85
C LEU A 392 7.33 20.88 14.09
N SER A 393 8.66 20.78 13.99
CA SER A 393 9.42 19.56 14.27
C SER A 393 9.19 19.03 15.68
N LYS A 394 9.14 19.91 16.69
CA LYS A 394 8.88 19.52 18.09
C LYS A 394 7.45 19.02 18.33
N LEU A 395 6.47 19.51 17.58
CA LEU A 395 5.08 19.07 17.68
C LEU A 395 4.85 17.65 17.12
N PHE A 396 5.64 17.25 16.12
CA PHE A 396 5.48 15.93 15.46
C PHE A 396 6.39 14.85 16.03
N ILE A 397 7.59 15.19 16.50
CA ILE A 397 8.54 14.23 17.08
C ILE A 397 8.21 13.93 18.53
N ASN A 398 7.82 14.89 19.34
CA ASN A 398 7.45 14.70 20.75
C ASN A 398 6.13 13.92 20.94
N GLY A 399 5.23 13.92 19.97
CA GLY A 399 4.09 13.02 19.99
C GLY A 399 4.45 11.54 19.86
N PHE A 400 5.68 11.22 19.46
CA PHE A 400 6.18 9.85 19.34
C PHE A 400 6.97 9.37 20.56
N ASN A 401 7.61 10.27 21.34
CA ASN A 401 8.54 9.89 22.40
C ASN A 401 8.02 10.07 23.85
N GLU A 402 6.96 10.84 24.11
CA GLU A 402 6.59 11.23 25.47
C GLU A 402 5.31 10.58 26.05
N SER A 403 4.63 9.70 25.35
CA SER A 403 3.33 9.22 25.86
C SER A 403 3.32 7.88 26.59
N TYR A 404 4.48 7.24 26.86
CA TYR A 404 4.53 6.03 27.71
C TYR A 404 5.88 5.91 28.42
N GLY A 405 6.06 6.63 29.52
CA GLY A 405 7.00 6.36 30.59
C GLY A 405 6.27 5.69 31.74
#